data_e8b281c8bb6f2cbc86ae844a67f18b50
#
_entry.id   e8b281c8bb6f2cbc86ae844a67f18b50
#
_cell.length_a   1.000
_cell.length_b   1.000
_cell.length_c   1.000
_cell.angle_alpha   90.00
_cell.angle_beta   90.00
_cell.angle_gamma   90.00
#
_symmetry.space_group_name_H-M   'P 1'
#
loop_
_entity.id
_entity.type
_entity.pdbx_description
1 polymer ?
#
loop_
_entity_poly.entity_id
_entity_poly.type
_entity_poly.pdbx_seq_one_letter_code
_entity_poly.pdbx_strand_id
1 'polypeptide(L)'
;MDLFDKITKNFGPIGQHYEWSHGYFSFPKLEGEIAPRMLFQGKEHLIWSLNNYLGLANHPEIREVDAQAAADFGLAYPMGARMMSGNSVHHEELEQDLAAFVGKEDAFLLNYGYQGMVSIIDALLDRNDVVVYDAESHACIVDGVRLHLGKRFVYRHNDIESCEKQLARASKLAAANGGSVLLITEGVFGMSGAQGHLKKIAALKKEYGFRMLVDDAHGFGTMGPTGAGTHEAQDCVADVDIYFGTFAKSMAGIGAFVASTREVVTYLRYNMRSQTFAKSLPMPMVIGLKKRFELLKNSPELREKLWTIALALQNGLRERGFDIGATNTMVTPVFLKGDLNEATALTRDLRETHGVFCSIVVYPVIPKGLIELRLIPTAVHTEEDVAYTLEAFTAISEKLKAGYYKQAVSLQSE
;
A
#
# COMPACT_ATOMS: atom_id res chain seq x y z
N MET A 1 31.84 17.15 14.89
CA MET A 1 30.49 16.77 15.39
C MET A 1 30.39 15.26 15.24
N ASP A 2 30.21 14.54 16.32
CA ASP A 2 30.02 13.10 16.29
C ASP A 2 28.69 12.76 15.58
N LEU A 3 28.61 11.52 15.03
CA LEU A 3 27.41 11.04 14.32
C LEU A 3 26.18 11.02 15.25
N PHE A 4 26.37 10.58 16.48
CA PHE A 4 25.27 10.51 17.47
C PHE A 4 24.83 11.90 17.93
N ASP A 5 25.77 12.85 18.11
CA ASP A 5 25.44 14.26 18.41
C ASP A 5 24.59 14.89 17.32
N LYS A 6 24.82 14.53 16.04
CA LYS A 6 24.00 14.97 14.93
C LYS A 6 22.58 14.41 15.02
N ILE A 7 22.42 13.14 15.37
CA ILE A 7 21.13 12.47 15.48
C ILE A 7 20.31 13.03 16.65
N THR A 8 20.94 13.24 17.82
CA THR A 8 20.26 13.79 19.00
C THR A 8 19.78 15.22 18.83
N LYS A 9 20.39 15.98 17.92
CA LYS A 9 19.97 17.37 17.57
C LYS A 9 18.88 17.42 16.51
N ASN A 10 18.68 16.36 15.77
CA ASN A 10 17.69 16.32 14.68
C ASN A 10 17.17 14.89 14.47
N PHE A 11 15.99 14.60 15.02
CA PHE A 11 15.30 13.32 14.88
C PHE A 11 14.65 13.10 13.49
N GLY A 12 14.94 13.95 12.53
CA GLY A 12 14.38 13.90 11.19
C GLY A 12 12.93 14.44 11.10
N PRO A 13 12.39 14.54 9.88
CA PRO A 13 11.10 15.19 9.66
C PRO A 13 9.92 14.56 10.38
N ILE A 14 9.95 13.22 10.55
CA ILE A 14 8.88 12.50 11.25
C ILE A 14 9.11 12.49 12.77
N GLY A 15 10.36 12.37 13.20
CA GLY A 15 10.74 12.26 14.61
C GLY A 15 10.77 13.58 15.39
N GLN A 16 10.72 14.74 14.71
CA GLN A 16 10.82 16.05 15.38
C GLN A 16 9.74 16.31 16.44
N HIS A 17 8.65 15.56 16.40
CA HIS A 17 7.51 15.68 17.33
C HIS A 17 7.34 14.47 18.25
N TYR A 18 8.38 13.63 18.40
CA TYR A 18 8.25 12.35 19.09
C TYR A 18 7.79 12.49 20.54
N GLU A 19 8.22 13.54 21.27
CA GLU A 19 7.94 13.71 22.69
C GLU A 19 6.45 13.74 23.03
N TRP A 20 5.64 14.40 22.18
CA TRP A 20 4.20 14.50 22.40
C TRP A 20 3.36 13.60 21.47
N SER A 21 3.94 13.12 20.37
CA SER A 21 3.20 12.30 19.38
C SER A 21 3.28 10.80 19.67
N HIS A 22 4.34 10.33 20.36
CA HIS A 22 4.58 8.91 20.57
C HIS A 22 3.49 8.26 21.44
N GLY A 23 3.00 7.13 20.99
CA GLY A 23 1.92 6.38 21.66
C GLY A 23 0.51 6.92 21.38
N TYR A 24 0.39 8.11 20.77
CA TYR A 24 -0.91 8.68 20.39
C TYR A 24 -1.06 8.86 18.86
N PHE A 25 -0.25 9.72 18.25
CA PHE A 25 -0.28 9.97 16.81
C PHE A 25 0.69 9.06 16.04
N SER A 26 1.87 8.85 16.59
CA SER A 26 2.87 7.90 16.11
C SER A 26 3.00 6.73 17.08
N PHE A 27 3.14 5.52 16.52
CA PHE A 27 3.21 4.26 17.28
C PHE A 27 2.03 4.04 18.25
N PRO A 28 0.77 4.32 17.87
CA PRO A 28 -0.39 4.03 18.71
C PRO A 28 -0.49 2.53 18.97
N LYS A 29 -0.91 2.16 20.17
CA LYS A 29 -1.17 0.77 20.55
C LYS A 29 -2.66 0.50 20.45
N LEU A 30 -3.07 -0.26 19.44
CA LEU A 30 -4.40 -0.83 19.34
C LEU A 30 -4.39 -2.21 19.99
N GLU A 31 -5.34 -2.48 20.86
CA GLU A 31 -5.40 -3.68 21.68
C GLU A 31 -6.67 -4.49 21.36
N GLY A 32 -6.61 -5.79 21.62
CA GLY A 32 -7.69 -6.74 21.34
C GLY A 32 -7.49 -7.45 19.98
N GLU A 33 -8.55 -8.09 19.53
CA GLU A 33 -8.56 -8.75 18.21
C GLU A 33 -8.67 -7.73 17.10
N ILE A 34 -8.06 -8.02 15.94
CA ILE A 34 -8.18 -7.17 14.76
C ILE A 34 -9.63 -7.20 14.28
N ALA A 35 -10.34 -6.08 14.46
CA ALA A 35 -11.75 -5.92 14.14
C ALA A 35 -12.06 -4.46 13.78
N PRO A 36 -13.26 -4.15 13.28
CA PRO A 36 -13.69 -2.76 13.10
C PRO A 36 -13.66 -1.95 14.40
N ARG A 37 -13.84 -2.61 15.55
CA ARG A 37 -13.77 -1.97 16.87
C ARG A 37 -12.63 -2.59 17.68
N MET A 38 -11.73 -1.74 18.18
CA MET A 38 -10.59 -2.13 18.99
C MET A 38 -10.38 -1.13 20.13
N LEU A 39 -9.62 -1.53 21.14
CA LEU A 39 -9.28 -0.64 22.24
C LEU A 39 -8.07 0.24 21.87
N PHE A 40 -8.21 1.53 22.14
CA PHE A 40 -7.11 2.49 22.13
C PHE A 40 -7.14 3.26 23.44
N GLN A 41 -6.03 3.20 24.20
CA GLN A 41 -5.95 3.79 25.55
C GLN A 41 -7.11 3.38 26.48
N GLY A 42 -7.48 2.08 26.44
CA GLY A 42 -8.52 1.49 27.28
C GLY A 42 -9.96 1.84 26.88
N LYS A 43 -10.19 2.55 25.78
CA LYS A 43 -11.52 2.90 25.25
C LYS A 43 -11.73 2.26 23.88
N GLU A 44 -12.94 1.80 23.61
CA GLU A 44 -13.32 1.28 22.29
C GLU A 44 -13.40 2.39 21.26
N HIS A 45 -12.82 2.12 20.08
CA HIS A 45 -12.83 3.01 18.92
C HIS A 45 -13.22 2.25 17.67
N LEU A 46 -13.91 2.91 16.77
CA LEU A 46 -14.16 2.45 15.41
C LEU A 46 -12.92 2.74 14.56
N ILE A 47 -12.30 1.70 14.00
CA ILE A 47 -10.97 1.74 13.41
C ILE A 47 -11.04 1.77 11.89
N TRP A 48 -10.62 2.86 11.28
CA TRP A 48 -10.48 3.04 9.83
C TRP A 48 -9.02 3.09 9.36
N SER A 49 -8.08 2.54 10.12
CA SER A 49 -6.64 2.66 9.83
C SER A 49 -5.96 1.34 9.44
N LEU A 50 -6.67 0.22 9.43
CA LEU A 50 -6.11 -1.09 9.14
C LEU A 50 -6.33 -1.47 7.67
N ASN A 51 -5.27 -1.90 6.97
CA ASN A 51 -5.36 -2.34 5.57
C ASN A 51 -5.96 -3.77 5.42
N ASN A 52 -6.86 -4.16 6.30
CA ASN A 52 -7.53 -5.47 6.31
C ASN A 52 -8.74 -5.49 5.35
N TYR A 53 -8.53 -5.12 4.09
CA TYR A 53 -9.60 -4.84 3.12
C TYR A 53 -10.70 -5.89 3.07
N LEU A 54 -10.35 -7.17 2.94
CA LEU A 54 -11.30 -8.27 2.84
C LEU A 54 -11.73 -8.84 4.20
N GLY A 55 -11.23 -8.27 5.31
CA GLY A 55 -11.57 -8.75 6.65
C GLY A 55 -10.91 -10.06 7.06
N LEU A 56 -9.89 -10.52 6.35
CA LEU A 56 -9.30 -11.84 6.52
C LEU A 56 -8.43 -12.00 7.78
N ALA A 57 -8.01 -10.91 8.42
CA ALA A 57 -7.04 -10.96 9.53
C ALA A 57 -7.52 -11.81 10.72
N ASN A 58 -8.84 -11.90 10.93
CA ASN A 58 -9.44 -12.67 12.04
C ASN A 58 -10.47 -13.71 11.57
N HIS A 59 -10.38 -14.10 10.29
CA HIS A 59 -11.30 -15.07 9.71
C HIS A 59 -11.13 -16.45 10.39
N PRO A 60 -12.23 -17.12 10.86
CA PRO A 60 -12.12 -18.35 11.64
C PRO A 60 -11.34 -19.47 10.94
N GLU A 61 -11.63 -19.74 9.68
CA GLU A 61 -10.95 -20.76 8.89
C GLU A 61 -9.44 -20.49 8.73
N ILE A 62 -9.07 -19.21 8.63
CA ILE A 62 -7.66 -18.82 8.52
C ILE A 62 -6.95 -19.06 9.85
N ARG A 63 -7.56 -18.66 10.97
CA ARG A 63 -6.99 -18.90 12.30
C ARG A 63 -6.78 -20.39 12.59
N GLU A 64 -7.71 -21.23 12.18
CA GLU A 64 -7.59 -22.69 12.31
C GLU A 64 -6.43 -23.23 11.47
N VAL A 65 -6.35 -22.85 10.20
CA VAL A 65 -5.26 -23.27 9.29
C VAL A 65 -3.91 -22.77 9.76
N ASP A 66 -3.79 -21.49 10.18
CA ASP A 66 -2.55 -20.93 10.70
C ASP A 66 -2.07 -21.67 11.96
N ALA A 67 -2.99 -22.00 12.88
CA ALA A 67 -2.68 -22.74 14.10
C ALA A 67 -2.24 -24.19 13.80
N GLN A 68 -2.95 -24.87 12.91
CA GLN A 68 -2.60 -26.23 12.51
C GLN A 68 -1.25 -26.28 11.79
N ALA A 69 -1.00 -25.36 10.85
CA ALA A 69 0.27 -25.28 10.14
C ALA A 69 1.45 -24.96 11.09
N ALA A 70 1.21 -24.14 12.12
CA ALA A 70 2.22 -23.90 13.16
C ALA A 70 2.50 -25.15 14.01
N ALA A 71 1.49 -25.97 14.31
CA ALA A 71 1.65 -27.24 15.01
C ALA A 71 2.42 -28.26 14.17
N ASP A 72 2.13 -28.36 12.87
CA ASP A 72 2.72 -29.38 11.98
C ASP A 72 4.16 -29.06 11.61
N PHE A 73 4.49 -27.81 11.34
CA PHE A 73 5.79 -27.39 10.80
C PHE A 73 6.65 -26.61 11.81
N GLY A 74 6.07 -26.07 12.87
CA GLY A 74 6.74 -25.08 13.72
C GLY A 74 6.97 -23.75 13.00
N LEU A 75 7.24 -22.69 13.75
CA LEU A 75 7.37 -21.33 13.19
C LEU A 75 8.66 -21.08 12.41
N ALA A 76 9.65 -21.97 12.52
CA ALA A 76 10.97 -21.75 11.95
C ALA A 76 11.22 -22.49 10.62
N TYR A 77 10.39 -23.47 10.26
CA TYR A 77 10.55 -24.25 9.05
C TYR A 77 10.17 -23.45 7.78
N PRO A 78 10.94 -23.57 6.67
CA PRO A 78 12.26 -24.18 6.53
C PRO A 78 13.38 -23.23 6.98
N MET A 79 14.53 -23.78 7.36
CA MET A 79 15.67 -23.03 7.92
C MET A 79 16.70 -22.60 6.89
N GLY A 80 16.28 -22.17 5.70
CA GLY A 80 17.19 -21.74 4.63
C GLY A 80 16.59 -20.69 3.71
N ALA A 81 17.43 -20.11 2.87
CA ALA A 81 16.98 -19.31 1.74
C ALA A 81 16.37 -20.21 0.65
N ARG A 82 15.47 -19.65 -0.16
CA ARG A 82 14.81 -20.38 -1.26
C ARG A 82 15.81 -21.10 -2.18
N MET A 83 16.89 -20.42 -2.51
CA MET A 83 17.95 -20.94 -3.38
C MET A 83 18.64 -22.19 -2.82
N MET A 84 18.69 -22.38 -1.50
CA MET A 84 19.44 -23.47 -0.86
C MET A 84 18.49 -24.54 -0.31
N SER A 85 18.05 -24.41 0.92
CA SER A 85 17.25 -25.42 1.64
C SER A 85 15.88 -24.91 2.09
N GLY A 86 15.51 -23.71 1.68
CA GLY A 86 14.28 -23.03 2.08
C GLY A 86 13.14 -23.12 1.07
N ASN A 87 13.29 -23.86 -0.02
CA ASN A 87 12.23 -24.09 -1.00
C ASN A 87 11.31 -25.25 -0.59
N SER A 88 10.08 -25.25 -1.04
CA SER A 88 9.13 -26.34 -0.85
C SER A 88 8.09 -26.38 -1.96
N VAL A 89 7.42 -27.51 -2.10
CA VAL A 89 6.30 -27.69 -3.03
C VAL A 89 5.21 -26.65 -2.76
N HIS A 90 4.90 -26.35 -1.50
CA HIS A 90 3.87 -25.37 -1.15
C HIS A 90 4.19 -23.93 -1.56
N HIS A 91 5.48 -23.55 -1.54
CA HIS A 91 5.91 -22.26 -2.10
C HIS A 91 5.64 -22.20 -3.61
N GLU A 92 6.03 -23.25 -4.33
CA GLU A 92 5.91 -23.30 -5.79
C GLU A 92 4.45 -23.39 -6.24
N GLU A 93 3.61 -24.15 -5.54
CA GLU A 93 2.17 -24.21 -5.79
C GLU A 93 1.50 -22.84 -5.62
N LEU A 94 1.82 -22.11 -4.54
CA LEU A 94 1.29 -20.77 -4.33
C LEU A 94 1.78 -19.78 -5.40
N GLU A 95 3.03 -19.89 -5.83
CA GLU A 95 3.60 -19.08 -6.92
C GLU A 95 2.85 -19.32 -8.24
N GLN A 96 2.59 -20.59 -8.58
CA GLN A 96 1.85 -20.95 -9.79
C GLN A 96 0.41 -20.43 -9.76
N ASP A 97 -0.26 -20.61 -8.62
CA ASP A 97 -1.63 -20.14 -8.42
C ASP A 97 -1.75 -18.61 -8.54
N LEU A 98 -0.81 -17.88 -7.94
CA LEU A 98 -0.76 -16.41 -8.00
C LEU A 98 -0.45 -15.93 -9.42
N ALA A 99 0.50 -16.54 -10.11
CA ALA A 99 0.83 -16.21 -11.49
C ALA A 99 -0.39 -16.36 -12.40
N ALA A 100 -1.04 -17.51 -12.34
CA ALA A 100 -2.26 -17.79 -13.12
C ALA A 100 -3.38 -16.77 -12.82
N PHE A 101 -3.57 -16.40 -11.55
CA PHE A 101 -4.61 -15.49 -11.13
C PHE A 101 -4.41 -14.06 -11.66
N VAL A 102 -3.17 -13.56 -11.67
CA VAL A 102 -2.85 -12.23 -12.21
C VAL A 102 -2.51 -12.25 -13.70
N GLY A 103 -2.75 -13.39 -14.39
CA GLY A 103 -2.56 -13.52 -15.83
C GLY A 103 -1.10 -13.42 -16.28
N LYS A 104 -0.18 -14.00 -15.50
CA LYS A 104 1.26 -14.08 -15.80
C LYS A 104 1.72 -15.54 -15.92
N GLU A 105 2.91 -15.76 -16.48
CA GLU A 105 3.43 -17.10 -16.74
C GLU A 105 4.05 -17.73 -15.50
N ASP A 106 4.64 -16.93 -14.61
CA ASP A 106 5.33 -17.37 -13.40
C ASP A 106 5.30 -16.28 -12.33
N ALA A 107 5.50 -16.67 -11.07
CA ALA A 107 5.63 -15.75 -9.95
C ALA A 107 6.73 -16.21 -8.99
N PHE A 108 7.20 -15.29 -8.15
CA PHE A 108 8.15 -15.54 -7.09
C PHE A 108 7.71 -14.89 -5.79
N LEU A 109 7.62 -15.67 -4.71
CA LEU A 109 7.29 -15.20 -3.37
C LEU A 109 8.43 -14.41 -2.76
N LEU A 110 8.08 -13.32 -2.09
CA LEU A 110 8.98 -12.37 -1.46
C LEU A 110 8.66 -12.28 0.03
N ASN A 111 9.71 -12.19 0.86
CA ASN A 111 9.55 -12.17 2.31
C ASN A 111 8.79 -10.93 2.83
N TYR A 112 9.04 -9.77 2.21
CA TYR A 112 8.39 -8.49 2.55
C TYR A 112 8.21 -7.65 1.28
N GLY A 113 7.09 -6.92 1.21
CA GLY A 113 6.77 -6.09 0.06
C GLY A 113 7.79 -4.97 -0.18
N TYR A 114 8.10 -4.20 0.85
CA TYR A 114 9.06 -3.09 0.74
C TYR A 114 10.41 -3.55 0.21
N GLN A 115 11.01 -4.53 0.88
CA GLN A 115 12.30 -5.10 0.52
C GLN A 115 12.28 -5.78 -0.85
N GLY A 116 11.16 -6.43 -1.17
CA GLY A 116 10.94 -7.08 -2.47
C GLY A 116 10.97 -6.08 -3.62
N MET A 117 10.20 -4.99 -3.52
CA MET A 117 10.16 -3.95 -4.55
C MET A 117 11.55 -3.30 -4.77
N VAL A 118 12.24 -2.93 -3.69
CA VAL A 118 13.61 -2.40 -3.76
C VAL A 118 14.53 -3.37 -4.50
N SER A 119 14.46 -4.66 -4.17
CA SER A 119 15.29 -5.70 -4.80
C SER A 119 14.93 -6.00 -6.25
N ILE A 120 13.66 -5.91 -6.63
CA ILE A 120 13.22 -6.07 -8.03
C ILE A 120 13.87 -4.97 -8.89
N ILE A 121 13.77 -3.72 -8.45
CA ILE A 121 14.33 -2.57 -9.17
C ILE A 121 15.86 -2.69 -9.28
N ASP A 122 16.54 -3.00 -8.17
CA ASP A 122 18.00 -3.17 -8.13
C ASP A 122 18.49 -4.33 -9.02
N ALA A 123 17.73 -5.44 -9.04
CA ALA A 123 18.11 -6.62 -9.85
C ALA A 123 17.90 -6.44 -11.35
N LEU A 124 16.89 -5.68 -11.76
CA LEU A 124 16.51 -5.54 -13.16
C LEU A 124 17.36 -4.52 -13.95
N LEU A 125 17.94 -3.56 -13.28
CA LEU A 125 18.50 -2.36 -13.91
C LEU A 125 20.03 -2.29 -13.79
N ASP A 126 20.69 -1.92 -14.87
CA ASP A 126 22.09 -1.54 -14.87
C ASP A 126 22.27 -0.02 -15.09
N ARG A 127 23.53 0.43 -15.07
CA ARG A 127 23.86 1.87 -15.18
C ARG A 127 23.43 2.55 -16.50
N ASN A 128 23.18 1.76 -17.53
CA ASN A 128 22.82 2.26 -18.85
C ASN A 128 21.30 2.42 -19.00
N ASP A 129 20.55 1.73 -18.16
CA ASP A 129 19.10 1.79 -18.16
C ASP A 129 18.56 3.10 -17.58
N VAL A 130 17.33 3.41 -17.93
CA VAL A 130 16.65 4.64 -17.49
C VAL A 130 15.34 4.28 -16.83
N VAL A 131 15.09 4.85 -15.65
CA VAL A 131 13.82 4.70 -14.93
C VAL A 131 12.94 5.91 -15.13
N VAL A 132 11.65 5.67 -15.39
CA VAL A 132 10.58 6.69 -15.37
C VAL A 132 9.57 6.26 -14.30
N TYR A 133 9.21 7.14 -13.35
CA TYR A 133 8.28 6.79 -12.29
C TYR A 133 7.39 7.97 -11.87
N ASP A 134 6.23 7.66 -11.25
CA ASP A 134 5.25 8.64 -10.78
C ASP A 134 5.78 9.41 -9.55
N ALA A 135 5.46 10.70 -9.47
CA ALA A 135 5.90 11.57 -8.37
C ALA A 135 5.35 11.17 -7.00
N GLU A 136 4.21 10.47 -6.94
CA GLU A 136 3.59 9.97 -5.72
C GLU A 136 3.86 8.48 -5.48
N SER A 137 4.85 7.90 -6.17
CA SER A 137 5.25 6.50 -5.96
C SER A 137 5.63 6.23 -4.51
N HIS A 138 5.24 5.05 -4.02
CA HIS A 138 5.52 4.58 -2.67
C HIS A 138 7.02 4.59 -2.36
N ALA A 139 7.36 4.80 -1.09
CA ALA A 139 8.75 4.90 -0.62
C ALA A 139 9.64 3.71 -1.04
N CYS A 140 9.10 2.48 -1.17
CA CYS A 140 9.87 1.34 -1.64
C CYS A 140 10.32 1.47 -3.10
N ILE A 141 9.50 2.08 -3.95
CA ILE A 141 9.88 2.40 -5.34
C ILE A 141 10.97 3.47 -5.35
N VAL A 142 10.76 4.54 -4.58
CA VAL A 142 11.74 5.63 -4.47
C VAL A 142 13.09 5.12 -3.97
N ASP A 143 13.11 4.25 -2.96
CA ASP A 143 14.36 3.69 -2.43
C ASP A 143 15.02 2.72 -3.42
N GLY A 144 14.26 1.89 -4.12
CA GLY A 144 14.79 1.06 -5.20
C GLY A 144 15.41 1.89 -6.32
N VAL A 145 14.71 2.94 -6.75
CA VAL A 145 15.22 3.88 -7.77
C VAL A 145 16.44 4.67 -7.27
N ARG A 146 16.59 4.91 -5.97
CA ARG A 146 17.80 5.55 -5.40
C ARG A 146 19.04 4.67 -5.48
N LEU A 147 18.89 3.35 -5.45
CA LEU A 147 20.01 2.41 -5.62
C LEU A 147 20.46 2.33 -7.08
N HIS A 148 19.59 2.65 -8.03
CA HIS A 148 19.90 2.63 -9.45
C HIS A 148 20.97 3.65 -9.82
N LEU A 149 22.03 3.19 -10.50
CA LEU A 149 23.20 3.99 -10.90
C LEU A 149 22.98 4.79 -12.19
N GLY A 150 21.96 4.47 -12.97
CA GLY A 150 21.61 5.15 -14.21
C GLY A 150 20.75 6.40 -13.99
N LYS A 151 20.16 6.89 -15.07
CA LYS A 151 19.29 8.07 -15.02
C LYS A 151 17.86 7.73 -14.65
N ARG A 152 17.22 8.66 -13.95
CA ARG A 152 15.85 8.56 -13.49
C ARG A 152 15.09 9.84 -13.82
N PHE A 153 13.84 9.68 -14.24
CA PHE A 153 12.93 10.77 -14.55
C PHE A 153 11.63 10.60 -13.77
N VAL A 154 11.16 11.66 -13.17
CA VAL A 154 9.88 11.70 -12.44
C VAL A 154 8.85 12.39 -13.30
N TYR A 155 7.67 11.81 -13.45
CA TYR A 155 6.53 12.50 -14.06
C TYR A 155 5.51 12.92 -13.00
N ARG A 156 4.75 13.98 -13.29
CA ARG A 156 3.72 14.48 -12.37
C ARG A 156 2.66 13.40 -12.15
N HIS A 157 2.19 13.29 -10.92
CA HIS A 157 1.22 12.27 -10.51
C HIS A 157 0.04 12.16 -11.49
N ASN A 158 -0.16 10.94 -12.00
CA ASN A 158 -1.25 10.57 -12.95
C ASN A 158 -1.38 11.49 -14.19
N ASP A 159 -0.35 12.24 -14.55
CA ASP A 159 -0.31 13.15 -15.70
C ASP A 159 0.32 12.45 -16.91
N ILE A 160 -0.53 12.06 -17.86
CA ILE A 160 -0.10 11.31 -19.04
C ILE A 160 0.81 12.13 -19.97
N GLU A 161 0.54 13.43 -20.13
CA GLU A 161 1.41 14.30 -20.94
C GLU A 161 2.80 14.44 -20.31
N SER A 162 2.84 14.59 -18.98
CA SER A 162 4.10 14.59 -18.23
C SER A 162 4.82 13.24 -18.35
N CYS A 163 4.10 12.13 -18.25
CA CYS A 163 4.63 10.78 -18.42
C CYS A 163 5.25 10.59 -19.81
N GLU A 164 4.52 10.92 -20.85
CA GLU A 164 4.96 10.85 -22.24
C GLU A 164 6.21 11.68 -22.50
N LYS A 165 6.25 12.93 -22.00
CA LYS A 165 7.43 13.79 -22.10
C LYS A 165 8.67 13.16 -21.43
N GLN A 166 8.51 12.49 -20.28
CA GLN A 166 9.64 11.84 -19.61
C GLN A 166 10.05 10.56 -20.35
N LEU A 167 9.10 9.80 -20.90
CA LEU A 167 9.38 8.62 -21.73
C LEU A 167 10.15 8.98 -22.99
N ALA A 168 9.77 10.04 -23.71
CA ALA A 168 10.50 10.52 -24.87
C ALA A 168 11.98 10.87 -24.55
N ARG A 169 12.22 11.51 -23.40
CA ARG A 169 13.58 11.79 -22.93
C ARG A 169 14.34 10.52 -22.53
N ALA A 170 13.65 9.61 -21.82
CA ALA A 170 14.21 8.35 -21.34
C ALA A 170 14.62 7.43 -22.50
N SER A 171 13.74 7.25 -23.47
CA SER A 171 14.00 6.39 -24.65
C SER A 171 15.16 6.91 -25.49
N LYS A 172 15.23 8.21 -25.71
CA LYS A 172 16.37 8.83 -26.40
C LYS A 172 17.69 8.60 -25.67
N LEU A 173 17.69 8.74 -24.34
CA LEU A 173 18.89 8.56 -23.52
C LEU A 173 19.30 7.09 -23.45
N ALA A 174 18.35 6.19 -23.20
CA ALA A 174 18.61 4.75 -23.15
C ALA A 174 19.19 4.24 -24.47
N ALA A 175 18.63 4.65 -25.62
CA ALA A 175 19.15 4.30 -26.94
C ALA A 175 20.60 4.81 -27.14
N ALA A 176 20.93 6.02 -26.66
CA ALA A 176 22.28 6.57 -26.73
C ALA A 176 23.30 5.82 -25.85
N ASN A 177 22.84 5.25 -24.73
CA ASN A 177 23.68 4.53 -23.77
C ASN A 177 23.73 3.00 -24.01
N GLY A 178 22.92 2.47 -24.96
CA GLY A 178 22.76 1.03 -25.16
C GLY A 178 21.96 0.34 -24.02
N GLY A 179 21.12 1.08 -23.32
CA GLY A 179 20.26 0.60 -22.25
C GLY A 179 18.79 0.51 -22.65
N SER A 180 17.94 0.25 -21.69
CA SER A 180 16.48 0.10 -21.79
C SER A 180 15.74 1.08 -20.88
N VAL A 181 14.39 1.16 -21.01
CA VAL A 181 13.56 1.99 -20.16
C VAL A 181 12.63 1.12 -19.33
N LEU A 182 12.65 1.32 -18.01
CA LEU A 182 11.65 0.79 -17.09
C LEU A 182 10.74 1.93 -16.61
N LEU A 183 9.44 1.82 -16.87
CA LEU A 183 8.44 2.67 -16.24
C LEU A 183 7.84 1.96 -15.03
N ILE A 184 7.76 2.67 -13.90
CA ILE A 184 7.17 2.17 -12.66
C ILE A 184 6.00 3.06 -12.27
N THR A 185 4.86 2.45 -11.99
CA THR A 185 3.66 3.13 -11.49
C THR A 185 2.92 2.24 -10.49
N GLU A 186 1.91 2.80 -9.82
CA GLU A 186 1.04 2.01 -8.94
C GLU A 186 -0.30 1.72 -9.61
N GLY A 187 -0.90 0.59 -9.28
CA GLY A 187 -2.27 0.29 -9.66
C GLY A 187 -3.26 1.16 -8.88
N VAL A 188 -3.07 1.21 -7.56
CA VAL A 188 -3.81 2.08 -6.64
C VAL A 188 -2.82 2.83 -5.76
N PHE A 189 -2.85 4.14 -5.81
CA PHE A 189 -2.06 5.00 -4.93
C PHE A 189 -2.66 5.04 -3.53
N GLY A 190 -1.93 4.50 -2.57
CA GLY A 190 -2.45 4.21 -1.23
C GLY A 190 -2.78 5.43 -0.38
N MET A 191 -2.33 6.63 -0.76
CA MET A 191 -2.66 7.89 -0.09
C MET A 191 -3.87 8.54 -0.75
N SER A 192 -3.79 8.92 -1.99
CA SER A 192 -4.86 9.63 -2.71
C SER A 192 -6.08 8.77 -3.06
N GLY A 193 -5.95 7.44 -3.02
CA GLY A 193 -6.99 6.52 -3.47
C GLY A 193 -7.23 6.55 -4.98
N ALA A 194 -6.40 7.23 -5.74
CA ALA A 194 -6.51 7.28 -7.19
C ALA A 194 -5.98 5.99 -7.83
N GLN A 195 -6.61 5.53 -8.91
CA GLN A 195 -6.02 4.51 -9.77
C GLN A 195 -4.93 5.11 -10.66
N GLY A 196 -3.84 4.38 -10.85
CA GLY A 196 -2.89 4.68 -11.91
C GLY A 196 -3.53 4.49 -13.29
N HIS A 197 -3.15 5.30 -14.25
CA HIS A 197 -3.69 5.24 -15.62
C HIS A 197 -3.00 4.16 -16.47
N LEU A 198 -3.07 2.89 -16.02
CA LEU A 198 -2.29 1.78 -16.58
C LEU A 198 -2.52 1.61 -18.09
N LYS A 199 -3.79 1.57 -18.53
CA LYS A 199 -4.14 1.40 -19.94
C LYS A 199 -3.66 2.56 -20.82
N LYS A 200 -3.71 3.80 -20.31
CA LYS A 200 -3.22 4.98 -21.03
C LYS A 200 -1.69 4.96 -21.13
N ILE A 201 -1.00 4.61 -20.05
CA ILE A 201 0.46 4.47 -20.02
C ILE A 201 0.89 3.34 -20.98
N ALA A 202 0.21 2.19 -20.94
CA ALA A 202 0.49 1.05 -21.82
C ALA A 202 0.41 1.41 -23.30
N ALA A 203 -0.53 2.29 -23.68
CA ALA A 203 -0.65 2.73 -25.08
C ALA A 203 0.61 3.44 -25.59
N LEU A 204 1.39 4.08 -24.71
CA LEU A 204 2.63 4.76 -25.06
C LEU A 204 3.78 3.80 -25.42
N LYS A 205 3.65 2.48 -25.10
CA LYS A 205 4.65 1.46 -25.48
C LYS A 205 4.90 1.37 -26.98
N LYS A 206 3.86 1.67 -27.77
CA LYS A 206 3.95 1.64 -29.24
C LYS A 206 4.98 2.62 -29.79
N GLU A 207 5.18 3.73 -29.06
CA GLU A 207 6.06 4.82 -29.49
C GLU A 207 7.42 4.77 -28.79
N TYR A 208 7.43 4.50 -27.48
CA TYR A 208 8.63 4.70 -26.65
C TYR A 208 9.36 3.40 -26.23
N GLY A 209 8.80 2.23 -26.48
CA GLY A 209 9.50 0.95 -26.32
C GLY A 209 10.01 0.66 -24.91
N PHE A 210 9.19 0.85 -23.86
CA PHE A 210 9.56 0.60 -22.46
C PHE A 210 8.92 -0.68 -21.90
N ARG A 211 9.43 -1.16 -20.75
CA ARG A 211 8.77 -2.16 -19.92
C ARG A 211 8.05 -1.49 -18.74
N MET A 212 6.91 -2.03 -18.34
CA MET A 212 6.05 -1.47 -17.29
C MET A 212 6.00 -2.40 -16.08
N LEU A 213 6.46 -1.91 -14.92
CA LEU A 213 6.29 -2.52 -13.61
C LEU A 213 5.14 -1.80 -12.89
N VAL A 214 4.17 -2.57 -12.41
CA VAL A 214 3.03 -2.06 -11.63
C VAL A 214 3.10 -2.56 -10.22
N ASP A 215 3.18 -1.64 -9.26
CA ASP A 215 2.92 -1.90 -7.84
C ASP A 215 1.42 -1.87 -7.60
N ASP A 216 0.82 -3.04 -7.48
CA ASP A 216 -0.62 -3.17 -7.23
C ASP A 216 -0.92 -3.64 -5.79
N ALA A 217 -0.08 -3.21 -4.85
CA ALA A 217 -0.19 -3.59 -3.44
C ALA A 217 -1.55 -3.26 -2.82
N HIS A 218 -2.24 -2.23 -3.28
CA HIS A 218 -3.59 -1.88 -2.87
C HIS A 218 -4.68 -2.46 -3.78
N GLY A 219 -4.39 -2.73 -5.07
CA GLY A 219 -5.35 -3.24 -6.03
C GLY A 219 -5.51 -4.77 -5.99
N PHE A 220 -4.45 -5.51 -5.64
CA PHE A 220 -4.52 -6.97 -5.51
C PHE A 220 -5.55 -7.38 -4.45
N GLY A 221 -6.51 -8.22 -4.85
CA GLY A 221 -7.63 -8.69 -4.04
C GLY A 221 -8.81 -7.73 -3.96
N THR A 222 -8.68 -6.48 -4.42
CA THR A 222 -9.70 -5.43 -4.24
C THR A 222 -10.23 -4.86 -5.55
N MET A 223 -9.40 -4.82 -6.59
CA MET A 223 -9.73 -4.27 -7.90
C MET A 223 -9.95 -5.35 -8.95
N GLY A 224 -10.77 -5.03 -9.92
CA GLY A 224 -11.12 -5.93 -11.01
C GLY A 224 -12.25 -6.91 -10.70
N PRO A 225 -12.87 -7.51 -11.73
CA PRO A 225 -13.99 -8.43 -11.59
C PRO A 225 -13.68 -9.64 -10.69
N THR A 226 -12.48 -10.22 -10.81
CA THR A 226 -12.08 -11.36 -9.99
C THR A 226 -11.27 -10.96 -8.74
N GLY A 227 -10.78 -9.72 -8.69
CA GLY A 227 -9.84 -9.24 -7.68
C GLY A 227 -8.37 -9.45 -8.08
N ALA A 228 -8.09 -9.75 -9.35
CA ALA A 228 -6.73 -9.92 -9.82
C ALA A 228 -5.92 -8.62 -9.78
N GLY A 229 -6.59 -7.46 -9.76
CA GLY A 229 -5.95 -6.18 -9.55
C GLY A 229 -6.38 -5.10 -10.54
N THR A 230 -5.67 -3.98 -10.51
CA THR A 230 -5.99 -2.79 -11.32
C THR A 230 -5.78 -3.03 -12.81
N HIS A 231 -4.83 -3.86 -13.21
CA HIS A 231 -4.61 -4.24 -14.61
C HIS A 231 -5.80 -5.01 -15.19
N GLU A 232 -6.47 -5.84 -14.38
CA GLU A 232 -7.73 -6.49 -14.75
C GLU A 232 -8.86 -5.45 -14.84
N ALA A 233 -8.98 -4.57 -13.84
CA ALA A 233 -10.00 -3.53 -13.80
C ALA A 233 -9.93 -2.59 -15.01
N GLN A 234 -8.75 -2.38 -15.59
CA GLN A 234 -8.52 -1.52 -16.74
C GLN A 234 -8.37 -2.28 -18.07
N ASP A 235 -8.59 -3.60 -18.08
CA ASP A 235 -8.46 -4.44 -19.29
C ASP A 235 -7.11 -4.21 -20.00
N CYS A 236 -6.01 -4.37 -19.24
CA CYS A 236 -4.63 -4.21 -19.73
C CYS A 236 -3.66 -5.24 -19.13
N VAL A 237 -4.17 -6.45 -18.81
CA VAL A 237 -3.39 -7.54 -18.19
C VAL A 237 -2.15 -7.88 -19.02
N ALA A 238 -2.28 -7.98 -20.35
CA ALA A 238 -1.18 -8.31 -21.26
C ALA A 238 -0.13 -7.18 -21.37
N ASP A 239 -0.53 -5.95 -21.08
CA ASP A 239 0.34 -4.77 -21.23
C ASP A 239 1.23 -4.51 -20.01
N VAL A 240 0.90 -5.06 -18.85
CA VAL A 240 1.75 -5.01 -17.65
C VAL A 240 2.83 -6.07 -17.78
N ASP A 241 4.10 -5.67 -17.87
CA ASP A 241 5.21 -6.62 -18.03
C ASP A 241 5.58 -7.29 -16.71
N ILE A 242 5.59 -6.53 -15.61
CA ILE A 242 5.93 -7.00 -14.27
C ILE A 242 4.84 -6.54 -13.31
N TYR A 243 4.20 -7.49 -12.67
CA TYR A 243 3.17 -7.25 -11.67
C TYR A 243 3.72 -7.51 -10.28
N PHE A 244 3.45 -6.60 -9.35
CA PHE A 244 3.80 -6.76 -7.94
C PHE A 244 2.56 -6.68 -7.08
N GLY A 245 2.37 -7.65 -6.18
CA GLY A 245 1.31 -7.68 -5.18
C GLY A 245 1.87 -7.94 -3.78
N THR A 246 1.16 -7.49 -2.75
CA THR A 246 1.52 -7.75 -1.34
C THR A 246 0.46 -8.55 -0.61
N PHE A 247 0.88 -9.36 0.35
CA PHE A 247 -0.04 -10.08 1.24
C PHE A 247 -0.40 -9.28 2.50
N ALA A 248 0.27 -8.17 2.75
CA ALA A 248 0.11 -7.37 3.97
C ALA A 248 -1.17 -6.51 4.01
N LYS A 249 -2.04 -6.60 3.01
CA LYS A 249 -3.26 -5.81 2.89
C LYS A 249 -4.49 -6.70 2.70
N SER A 250 -4.99 -6.89 1.48
CA SER A 250 -6.20 -7.70 1.20
C SER A 250 -6.13 -9.12 1.75
N MET A 251 -4.95 -9.73 1.71
CA MET A 251 -4.75 -11.09 2.22
C MET A 251 -4.41 -11.16 3.72
N ALA A 252 -4.28 -10.04 4.42
CA ALA A 252 -4.00 -10.00 5.86
C ALA A 252 -2.86 -10.96 6.30
N GLY A 253 -1.78 -11.01 5.51
CA GLY A 253 -0.63 -11.88 5.74
C GLY A 253 0.69 -11.12 5.74
N ILE A 254 1.79 -11.83 5.68
CA ILE A 254 3.15 -11.27 5.55
C ILE A 254 3.75 -11.77 4.25
N GLY A 255 4.46 -10.88 3.55
CA GLY A 255 5.12 -11.19 2.30
C GLY A 255 4.52 -10.45 1.11
N ALA A 256 5.01 -10.81 -0.06
CA ALA A 256 4.59 -10.26 -1.34
C ALA A 256 4.90 -11.26 -2.46
N PHE A 257 4.60 -10.89 -3.69
CA PHE A 257 5.02 -11.63 -4.86
C PHE A 257 5.28 -10.70 -6.04
N VAL A 258 6.14 -11.15 -6.93
CA VAL A 258 6.33 -10.56 -8.25
C VAL A 258 5.94 -11.60 -9.29
N ALA A 259 5.23 -11.18 -10.35
CA ALA A 259 4.81 -12.05 -11.43
C ALA A 259 5.13 -11.42 -12.79
N SER A 260 5.58 -12.24 -13.76
CA SER A 260 5.99 -11.81 -15.09
C SER A 260 6.07 -13.03 -16.04
N THR A 261 6.82 -12.89 -17.15
CA THR A 261 7.22 -14.03 -17.95
C THR A 261 8.15 -14.96 -17.15
N ARG A 262 8.20 -16.21 -17.56
CA ARG A 262 9.05 -17.22 -16.89
C ARG A 262 10.53 -16.83 -16.86
N GLU A 263 11.03 -16.25 -17.94
CA GLU A 263 12.43 -15.83 -18.04
C GLU A 263 12.74 -14.71 -17.04
N VAL A 264 11.87 -13.70 -16.93
CA VAL A 264 12.04 -12.59 -16.00
C VAL A 264 11.98 -13.09 -14.55
N VAL A 265 11.01 -13.92 -14.21
CA VAL A 265 10.89 -14.49 -12.86
C VAL A 265 12.09 -15.39 -12.53
N THR A 266 12.54 -16.21 -13.49
CA THR A 266 13.77 -17.01 -13.33
C THR A 266 14.96 -16.11 -13.06
N TYR A 267 15.15 -15.06 -13.84
CA TYR A 267 16.22 -14.09 -13.61
C TYR A 267 16.15 -13.48 -12.21
N LEU A 268 14.97 -13.05 -11.76
CA LEU A 268 14.77 -12.47 -10.42
C LEU A 268 15.09 -13.48 -9.30
N ARG A 269 14.72 -14.75 -9.44
CA ARG A 269 15.04 -15.81 -8.45
C ARG A 269 16.54 -15.91 -8.15
N TYR A 270 17.39 -15.69 -9.15
CA TYR A 270 18.85 -15.80 -9.03
C TYR A 270 19.54 -14.46 -8.71
N ASN A 271 18.89 -13.31 -8.93
CA ASN A 271 19.52 -11.99 -8.83
C ASN A 271 18.99 -11.11 -7.71
N MET A 272 17.84 -11.44 -7.11
CA MET A 272 17.30 -10.67 -5.98
C MET A 272 18.06 -11.00 -4.69
N ARG A 273 18.98 -10.13 -4.30
CA ARG A 273 19.83 -10.30 -3.11
C ARG A 273 19.01 -10.46 -1.82
N SER A 274 17.90 -9.75 -1.69
CA SER A 274 17.02 -9.83 -0.52
C SER A 274 16.32 -11.19 -0.35
N GLN A 275 16.32 -12.02 -1.39
CA GLN A 275 15.75 -13.37 -1.34
C GLN A 275 16.85 -14.44 -1.29
N THR A 276 17.95 -14.20 -2.02
CA THR A 276 19.08 -15.12 -2.08
C THR A 276 19.80 -15.22 -0.73
N PHE A 277 19.94 -14.11 -0.01
CA PHE A 277 20.66 -14.02 1.27
C PHE A 277 19.76 -13.91 2.49
N ALA A 278 18.46 -14.21 2.35
CA ALA A 278 17.52 -14.20 3.45
C ALA A 278 16.82 -15.56 3.57
N LYS A 279 16.43 -15.90 4.80
CA LYS A 279 15.58 -17.06 5.07
C LYS A 279 14.23 -16.90 4.33
N SER A 280 13.72 -17.99 3.75
CA SER A 280 12.39 -18.00 3.10
C SER A 280 11.24 -17.77 4.08
N LEU A 281 10.07 -17.45 3.54
CA LEU A 281 8.83 -17.39 4.34
C LEU A 281 8.65 -18.69 5.13
N PRO A 282 8.27 -18.62 6.42
CA PRO A 282 7.96 -19.81 7.21
C PRO A 282 6.77 -20.60 6.63
N MET A 283 6.83 -21.93 6.75
CA MET A 283 5.79 -22.80 6.21
C MET A 283 4.37 -22.47 6.74
N PRO A 284 4.17 -22.19 8.03
CA PRO A 284 2.83 -21.78 8.50
C PRO A 284 2.30 -20.56 7.78
N MET A 285 3.18 -19.60 7.44
CA MET A 285 2.78 -18.43 6.65
C MET A 285 2.38 -18.82 5.23
N VAL A 286 3.14 -19.68 4.56
CA VAL A 286 2.83 -20.12 3.19
C VAL A 286 1.50 -20.89 3.13
N ILE A 287 1.28 -21.82 4.07
CA ILE A 287 0.01 -22.58 4.17
C ILE A 287 -1.16 -21.64 4.46
N GLY A 288 -0.99 -20.72 5.42
CA GLY A 288 -2.00 -19.70 5.72
C GLY A 288 -2.28 -18.76 4.54
N LEU A 289 -1.27 -18.41 3.73
CA LEU A 289 -1.44 -17.63 2.51
C LEU A 289 -2.21 -18.39 1.43
N LYS A 290 -2.01 -19.70 1.28
CA LYS A 290 -2.82 -20.54 0.37
C LYS A 290 -4.29 -20.49 0.75
N LYS A 291 -4.63 -20.60 2.04
CA LYS A 291 -6.01 -20.49 2.51
C LYS A 291 -6.61 -19.10 2.29
N ARG A 292 -5.84 -18.05 2.58
CA ARG A 292 -6.26 -16.67 2.30
C ARG A 292 -6.53 -16.42 0.83
N PHE A 293 -5.68 -16.97 -0.03
CA PHE A 293 -5.82 -16.87 -1.47
C PHE A 293 -7.03 -17.66 -1.98
N GLU A 294 -7.28 -18.84 -1.43
CA GLU A 294 -8.51 -19.62 -1.70
C GLU A 294 -9.77 -18.79 -1.39
N LEU A 295 -9.84 -18.17 -0.21
CA LEU A 295 -10.96 -17.32 0.19
C LEU A 295 -11.10 -16.09 -0.73
N LEU A 296 -9.99 -15.43 -1.06
CA LEU A 296 -10.00 -14.28 -1.98
C LEU A 296 -10.63 -14.64 -3.34
N LYS A 297 -10.29 -15.82 -3.87
CA LYS A 297 -10.82 -16.32 -5.16
C LYS A 297 -12.28 -16.73 -5.09
N ASN A 298 -12.66 -17.42 -4.02
CA ASN A 298 -13.93 -18.14 -3.93
C ASN A 298 -15.03 -17.38 -3.18
N SER A 299 -14.69 -16.21 -2.58
CA SER A 299 -15.62 -15.38 -1.80
C SER A 299 -15.74 -13.97 -2.39
N PRO A 300 -16.30 -13.82 -3.60
CA PRO A 300 -16.47 -12.51 -4.25
C PRO A 300 -17.29 -11.54 -3.40
N GLU A 301 -18.19 -12.04 -2.54
CA GLU A 301 -19.02 -11.28 -1.61
C GLU A 301 -18.19 -10.42 -0.63
N LEU A 302 -16.96 -10.83 -0.28
CA LEU A 302 -16.06 -10.02 0.55
C LEU A 302 -15.65 -8.74 -0.18
N ARG A 303 -15.32 -8.85 -1.47
CA ARG A 303 -14.96 -7.69 -2.29
C ARG A 303 -16.19 -6.81 -2.55
N GLU A 304 -17.33 -7.39 -2.85
CA GLU A 304 -18.58 -6.66 -3.04
C GLU A 304 -18.95 -5.87 -1.79
N LYS A 305 -18.87 -6.49 -0.61
CA LYS A 305 -19.11 -5.81 0.66
C LYS A 305 -18.11 -4.70 0.94
N LEU A 306 -16.82 -4.92 0.68
CA LEU A 306 -15.80 -3.86 0.77
C LEU A 306 -16.20 -2.63 -0.06
N TRP A 307 -16.60 -2.84 -1.31
CA TRP A 307 -17.00 -1.76 -2.21
C TRP A 307 -18.31 -1.08 -1.76
N THR A 308 -19.27 -1.83 -1.25
CA THR A 308 -20.50 -1.28 -0.68
C THR A 308 -20.19 -0.30 0.45
N ILE A 309 -19.36 -0.72 1.41
CA ILE A 309 -18.94 0.12 2.54
C ILE A 309 -18.12 1.33 2.06
N ALA A 310 -17.18 1.13 1.15
CA ALA A 310 -16.35 2.21 0.62
C ALA A 310 -17.20 3.28 -0.09
N LEU A 311 -18.10 2.87 -0.96
CA LEU A 311 -18.98 3.80 -1.70
C LEU A 311 -19.97 4.53 -0.78
N ALA A 312 -20.55 3.84 0.20
CA ALA A 312 -21.44 4.44 1.19
C ALA A 312 -20.71 5.54 1.99
N LEU A 313 -19.49 5.25 2.47
CA LEU A 313 -18.66 6.22 3.19
C LEU A 313 -18.28 7.42 2.30
N GLN A 314 -17.79 7.15 1.09
CA GLN A 314 -17.36 8.20 0.15
C GLN A 314 -18.52 9.11 -0.26
N ASN A 315 -19.66 8.54 -0.59
CA ASN A 315 -20.86 9.32 -0.97
C ASN A 315 -21.34 10.17 0.21
N GLY A 316 -21.43 9.57 1.39
CA GLY A 316 -21.84 10.29 2.58
C GLY A 316 -20.89 11.44 2.98
N LEU A 317 -19.59 11.30 2.75
CA LEU A 317 -18.60 12.37 2.96
C LEU A 317 -18.76 13.49 1.92
N ARG A 318 -18.94 13.15 0.62
CA ARG A 318 -19.19 14.15 -0.44
C ARG A 318 -20.47 14.95 -0.18
N GLU A 319 -21.55 14.29 0.21
CA GLU A 319 -22.84 14.94 0.55
C GLU A 319 -22.69 15.95 1.70
N ARG A 320 -21.74 15.72 2.60
CA ARG A 320 -21.40 16.63 3.71
C ARG A 320 -20.38 17.70 3.33
N GLY A 321 -19.98 17.75 2.06
CA GLY A 321 -19.09 18.77 1.51
C GLY A 321 -17.60 18.52 1.82
N PHE A 322 -17.20 17.31 2.20
CA PHE A 322 -15.79 16.98 2.35
C PHE A 322 -15.13 16.73 1.00
N ASP A 323 -13.92 17.24 0.85
CA ASP A 323 -13.06 16.95 -0.29
C ASP A 323 -12.38 15.58 -0.06
N ILE A 324 -12.73 14.62 -0.89
CA ILE A 324 -12.10 13.29 -0.88
C ILE A 324 -11.23 13.07 -2.12
N GLY A 325 -10.85 14.14 -2.80
CA GLY A 325 -9.99 14.08 -3.99
C GLY A 325 -10.61 13.29 -5.14
N ALA A 326 -9.73 12.77 -5.97
CA ALA A 326 -10.09 11.98 -7.16
C ALA A 326 -10.17 10.47 -6.87
N THR A 327 -10.40 10.07 -5.61
CA THR A 327 -10.48 8.64 -5.27
C THR A 327 -11.57 7.93 -6.07
N ASN A 328 -11.20 6.82 -6.65
CA ASN A 328 -12.05 5.89 -7.39
C ASN A 328 -11.71 4.42 -7.03
N THR A 329 -11.23 4.23 -5.81
CA THR A 329 -10.89 2.93 -5.19
C THR A 329 -11.53 2.84 -3.82
N MET A 330 -11.25 1.77 -3.06
CA MET A 330 -11.72 1.62 -1.69
C MET A 330 -11.03 2.57 -0.69
N VAL A 331 -9.85 3.09 -0.98
CA VAL A 331 -9.15 4.04 -0.11
C VAL A 331 -9.92 5.37 -0.10
N THR A 332 -10.22 5.87 1.08
CA THR A 332 -11.04 7.07 1.25
C THR A 332 -10.24 8.16 1.99
N PRO A 333 -9.54 9.03 1.27
CA PRO A 333 -8.91 10.21 1.87
C PRO A 333 -9.95 11.30 2.13
N VAL A 334 -9.72 12.14 3.14
CA VAL A 334 -10.42 13.39 3.37
C VAL A 334 -9.39 14.49 3.48
N PHE A 335 -9.40 15.42 2.53
CA PHE A 335 -8.47 16.54 2.48
C PHE A 335 -9.04 17.77 3.15
N LEU A 336 -8.27 18.35 4.06
CA LEU A 336 -8.59 19.55 4.81
C LEU A 336 -7.45 20.56 4.69
N LYS A 337 -7.76 21.84 4.82
CA LYS A 337 -6.76 22.90 4.95
C LYS A 337 -6.48 23.14 6.42
N GLY A 338 -5.21 23.19 6.81
CA GLY A 338 -4.82 23.44 8.18
C GLY A 338 -3.34 23.16 8.42
N ASP A 339 -2.89 23.50 9.61
CA ASP A 339 -1.55 23.21 10.06
C ASP A 339 -1.49 21.95 10.97
N LEU A 340 -0.31 21.64 11.49
CA LEU A 340 -0.12 20.49 12.38
C LEU A 340 -0.93 20.58 13.67
N ASN A 341 -1.12 21.79 14.22
CA ASN A 341 -1.84 21.98 15.47
C ASN A 341 -3.34 21.78 15.27
N GLU A 342 -3.89 22.31 14.17
CA GLU A 342 -5.28 22.08 13.77
C GLU A 342 -5.52 20.58 13.52
N ALA A 343 -4.58 19.92 12.82
CA ALA A 343 -4.63 18.49 12.57
C ALA A 343 -4.63 17.66 13.86
N THR A 344 -3.80 18.05 14.82
CA THR A 344 -3.71 17.43 16.14
C THR A 344 -5.01 17.58 16.93
N ALA A 345 -5.56 18.82 17.01
CA ALA A 345 -6.79 19.10 17.73
C ALA A 345 -7.99 18.35 17.13
N LEU A 346 -8.11 18.35 15.80
CA LEU A 346 -9.13 17.61 15.06
C LEU A 346 -9.05 16.10 15.30
N THR A 347 -7.85 15.54 15.23
CA THR A 347 -7.67 14.09 15.44
C THR A 347 -8.00 13.68 16.87
N ARG A 348 -7.67 14.51 17.87
CA ARG A 348 -8.07 14.28 19.25
C ARG A 348 -9.58 14.28 19.39
N ASP A 349 -10.27 15.26 18.80
CA ASP A 349 -11.72 15.34 18.84
C ASP A 349 -12.39 14.12 18.20
N LEU A 350 -11.90 13.67 17.03
CA LEU A 350 -12.37 12.44 16.40
C LEU A 350 -12.21 11.22 17.32
N ARG A 351 -11.05 11.07 17.97
CA ARG A 351 -10.77 9.91 18.84
C ARG A 351 -11.46 10.03 20.18
N GLU A 352 -11.30 11.14 20.92
CA GLU A 352 -11.72 11.27 22.31
C GLU A 352 -13.21 11.54 22.46
N THR A 353 -13.80 12.34 21.56
CA THR A 353 -15.22 12.71 21.58
C THR A 353 -16.08 11.74 20.79
N HIS A 354 -15.60 11.34 19.61
CA HIS A 354 -16.38 10.56 18.66
C HIS A 354 -15.96 9.09 18.56
N GLY A 355 -14.91 8.65 19.25
CA GLY A 355 -14.44 7.25 19.20
C GLY A 355 -14.08 6.76 17.79
N VAL A 356 -13.71 7.65 16.86
CA VAL A 356 -13.33 7.32 15.50
C VAL A 356 -11.81 7.39 15.35
N PHE A 357 -11.19 6.29 14.96
CA PHE A 357 -9.75 6.19 14.77
C PHE A 357 -9.41 6.02 13.30
N CYS A 358 -8.86 7.05 12.67
CA CYS A 358 -8.30 7.02 11.33
C CYS A 358 -6.82 7.46 11.34
N SER A 359 -6.12 7.16 10.24
CA SER A 359 -4.76 7.66 10.05
C SER A 359 -4.81 9.13 9.70
N ILE A 360 -3.88 9.90 10.27
CA ILE A 360 -3.67 11.30 9.93
C ILE A 360 -2.33 11.44 9.21
N VAL A 361 -2.33 12.17 8.11
CA VAL A 361 -1.16 12.47 7.30
C VAL A 361 -0.99 13.96 7.19
N VAL A 362 0.22 14.42 7.41
CA VAL A 362 0.62 15.83 7.37
C VAL A 362 1.99 15.96 6.71
N TYR A 363 2.47 17.18 6.54
CA TYR A 363 3.85 17.41 6.10
C TYR A 363 4.85 16.64 7.00
N PRO A 364 5.90 16.00 6.43
CA PRO A 364 6.39 16.14 5.05
C PRO A 364 5.82 15.12 4.04
N VAL A 365 4.88 14.28 4.43
CA VAL A 365 4.31 13.25 3.54
C VAL A 365 3.40 13.87 2.48
N ILE A 366 2.67 14.90 2.86
CA ILE A 366 1.86 15.73 1.96
C ILE A 366 2.29 17.20 2.06
N PRO A 367 1.90 18.08 1.13
CA PRO A 367 2.27 19.50 1.15
C PRO A 367 1.88 20.23 2.44
N LYS A 368 2.70 21.22 2.85
CA LYS A 368 2.37 22.10 3.99
C LYS A 368 1.01 22.79 3.79
N GLY A 369 0.25 22.87 4.88
CA GLY A 369 -1.08 23.51 4.89
C GLY A 369 -2.21 22.58 4.47
N LEU A 370 -1.89 21.31 4.21
CA LEU A 370 -2.87 20.24 4.00
C LEU A 370 -2.84 19.25 5.16
N ILE A 371 -4.00 18.71 5.46
CA ILE A 371 -4.23 17.59 6.37
C ILE A 371 -4.97 16.53 5.56
N GLU A 372 -4.55 15.29 5.65
CA GLU A 372 -5.28 14.16 5.10
C GLU A 372 -5.69 13.22 6.22
N LEU A 373 -6.98 12.97 6.34
CA LEU A 373 -7.51 11.88 7.14
C LEU A 373 -7.74 10.71 6.19
N ARG A 374 -7.02 9.62 6.40
CA ARG A 374 -7.10 8.44 5.54
C ARG A 374 -7.95 7.38 6.22
N LEU A 375 -9.12 7.10 5.62
CA LEU A 375 -10.03 6.06 6.06
C LEU A 375 -9.90 4.84 5.15
N ILE A 376 -9.81 3.67 5.77
CA ILE A 376 -9.66 2.38 5.10
C ILE A 376 -10.90 1.52 5.39
N PRO A 377 -11.90 1.51 4.50
CA PRO A 377 -13.00 0.56 4.55
C PRO A 377 -12.52 -0.89 4.47
N THR A 378 -13.25 -1.77 5.15
CA THR A 378 -13.02 -3.21 5.10
C THR A 378 -14.34 -3.95 4.93
N ALA A 379 -14.29 -5.20 4.45
CA ALA A 379 -15.48 -6.04 4.30
C ALA A 379 -16.14 -6.41 5.64
N VAL A 380 -15.50 -6.16 6.76
CA VAL A 380 -16.04 -6.43 8.11
C VAL A 380 -16.67 -5.20 8.78
N HIS A 381 -16.55 -4.00 8.19
CA HIS A 381 -17.35 -2.85 8.60
C HIS A 381 -18.82 -3.04 8.21
N THR A 382 -19.71 -2.30 8.89
CA THR A 382 -21.15 -2.31 8.66
C THR A 382 -21.65 -0.95 8.17
N GLU A 383 -22.90 -0.91 7.69
CA GLU A 383 -23.54 0.35 7.32
C GLU A 383 -23.76 1.25 8.54
N GLU A 384 -23.98 0.67 9.73
CA GLU A 384 -24.06 1.39 11.00
C GLU A 384 -22.71 2.05 11.36
N ASP A 385 -21.58 1.38 11.08
CA ASP A 385 -20.26 1.96 11.27
C ASP A 385 -20.04 3.16 10.33
N VAL A 386 -20.53 3.07 9.10
CA VAL A 386 -20.50 4.18 8.16
C VAL A 386 -21.38 5.34 8.66
N ALA A 387 -22.63 5.07 9.06
CA ALA A 387 -23.55 6.08 9.58
C ALA A 387 -22.95 6.80 10.80
N TYR A 388 -22.42 6.04 11.75
CA TYR A 388 -21.75 6.57 12.95
C TYR A 388 -20.57 7.50 12.58
N THR A 389 -19.73 7.07 11.62
CA THR A 389 -18.61 7.87 11.15
C THR A 389 -19.07 9.16 10.49
N LEU A 390 -20.11 9.09 9.66
CA LEU A 390 -20.67 10.27 8.98
C LEU A 390 -21.29 11.28 9.95
N GLU A 391 -21.87 10.84 11.06
CA GLU A 391 -22.33 11.72 12.15
C GLU A 391 -21.14 12.43 12.82
N ALA A 392 -20.07 11.71 13.13
CA ALA A 392 -18.85 12.29 13.66
C ALA A 392 -18.27 13.36 12.71
N PHE A 393 -18.20 13.06 11.41
CA PHE A 393 -17.71 14.00 10.41
C PHE A 393 -18.64 15.20 10.23
N THR A 394 -19.95 15.06 10.44
CA THR A 394 -20.88 16.19 10.46
C THR A 394 -20.53 17.16 11.59
N ALA A 395 -20.35 16.66 12.81
CA ALA A 395 -19.92 17.47 13.95
C ALA A 395 -18.56 18.15 13.72
N ILE A 396 -17.59 17.42 13.14
CA ILE A 396 -16.29 17.96 12.75
C ILE A 396 -16.45 19.10 11.72
N SER A 397 -17.32 18.96 10.72
CA SER A 397 -17.58 19.98 9.70
C SER A 397 -18.10 21.28 10.32
N GLU A 398 -19.02 21.19 11.28
CA GLU A 398 -19.54 22.34 12.00
C GLU A 398 -18.46 23.07 12.80
N LYS A 399 -17.61 22.31 13.52
CA LYS A 399 -16.47 22.84 14.27
C LYS A 399 -15.42 23.48 13.36
N LEU A 400 -15.15 22.89 12.20
CA LEU A 400 -14.24 23.47 11.20
C LEU A 400 -14.76 24.81 10.67
N LYS A 401 -16.05 24.88 10.33
CA LYS A 401 -16.70 26.12 9.86
C LYS A 401 -16.67 27.22 10.92
N ALA A 402 -16.82 26.86 12.19
CA ALA A 402 -16.73 27.77 13.33
C ALA A 402 -15.30 28.19 13.70
N GLY A 403 -14.27 27.63 13.06
CA GLY A 403 -12.87 27.90 13.37
C GLY A 403 -12.41 27.36 14.73
N TYR A 404 -13.12 26.37 15.28
CA TYR A 404 -12.88 25.81 16.62
C TYR A 404 -11.46 25.31 16.80
N TYR A 405 -10.93 24.56 15.83
CA TYR A 405 -9.58 23.97 15.93
C TYR A 405 -8.45 25.00 15.85
N LYS A 406 -8.69 26.16 15.21
CA LYS A 406 -7.76 27.29 15.21
C LYS A 406 -7.67 27.96 16.57
N GLN A 407 -8.81 28.10 17.26
CA GLN A 407 -8.89 28.74 18.58
C GLN A 407 -8.34 27.82 19.68
N ALA A 408 -8.54 26.51 19.60
CA ALA A 408 -8.03 25.54 20.57
C ALA A 408 -6.50 25.54 20.69
N VAL A 409 -5.81 25.97 19.65
CA VAL A 409 -4.33 26.09 19.61
C VAL A 409 -3.85 27.32 20.38
N SER A 410 -4.59 28.43 20.33
CA SER A 410 -4.19 29.67 21.04
C SER A 410 -4.31 29.54 22.56
N LEU A 411 -5.17 28.65 23.06
CA LEU A 411 -5.36 28.39 24.49
C LEU A 411 -4.33 27.43 25.11
N GLN A 412 -3.56 26.70 24.29
CA GLN A 412 -2.49 25.80 24.76
C GLN A 412 -1.10 26.46 24.73
N SER A 413 -1.00 27.66 24.21
CA SER A 413 0.25 28.44 24.11
C SER A 413 0.35 29.54 25.18
N GLU A 414 -0.62 29.64 26.09
CA GLU A 414 -0.58 30.40 27.34
C GLU A 414 -0.36 29.46 28.55
#